data_c4c32d9bddd57be31a057d3723ea1416
#
_entry.id   c4c32d9bddd57be31a057d3723ea1416
#
_cell.length_a   1.000
_cell.length_b   1.000
_cell.length_c   1.000
_cell.angle_alpha   90.00
_cell.angle_beta   90.00
_cell.angle_gamma   90.00
#
_symmetry.space_group_name_H-M   'P 1'
#
loop_
_entity.id
_entity.type
_entity.pdbx_description
1 polymer ?
#
loop_
_entity_poly.entity_id
_entity_poly.type
_entity_poly.pdbx_seq_one_letter_code
_entity_poly.pdbx_strand_id
1 'polypeptide(L)'
;MVELLLQAGASPEARGLMTAIGAKNVEVALLLVAHVDVKEPYGLHTPLHYAATMGLRRAMPRQEELILALLDAGAPVDARTTSAPPRTGVIPLMSAANCGYTSPDVLRLLLKYGSDVDAVDAEGRTAEDHARAALNYPTVPSEYVRHRSPGVVEGSLALFRDYRAAGGTWKCYVNEPRKQLLILRRLVERGRARPPRRSRRTKALAGLFGRDGLLPDVLFWKVLAFWRSERDV
;
A
#
# COMPACT_ATOMS: atom_id res chain seq x y z
N MET A 1 -10.01 29.00 -9.73
CA MET A 1 -11.27 28.90 -10.51
C MET A 1 -12.22 27.85 -9.98
N VAL A 2 -11.79 26.60 -9.73
CA VAL A 2 -12.66 25.55 -9.17
C VAL A 2 -13.21 25.94 -7.80
N GLU A 3 -12.38 26.44 -6.89
CA GLU A 3 -12.81 26.96 -5.58
C GLU A 3 -13.90 28.03 -5.67
N LEU A 4 -13.76 28.97 -6.59
CA LEU A 4 -14.75 30.04 -6.79
C LEU A 4 -16.10 29.49 -7.27
N LEU A 5 -16.09 28.46 -8.11
CA LEU A 5 -17.31 27.79 -8.57
C LEU A 5 -17.99 27.03 -7.41
N LEU A 6 -17.19 26.33 -6.58
CA LEU A 6 -17.70 25.64 -5.39
C LEU A 6 -18.28 26.63 -4.37
N GLN A 7 -17.59 27.76 -4.12
CA GLN A 7 -18.09 28.84 -3.26
C GLN A 7 -19.38 29.49 -3.81
N ALA A 8 -19.53 29.51 -5.14
CA ALA A 8 -20.75 29.99 -5.81
C ALA A 8 -21.89 28.94 -5.80
N GLY A 9 -21.72 27.81 -5.11
CA GLY A 9 -22.76 26.79 -4.96
C GLY A 9 -22.82 25.76 -6.09
N ALA A 10 -21.80 25.66 -6.92
CA ALA A 10 -21.74 24.58 -7.92
C ALA A 10 -21.60 23.22 -7.22
N SER A 11 -22.47 22.26 -7.55
CA SER A 11 -22.38 20.89 -7.09
C SER A 11 -21.60 20.04 -8.13
N PRO A 12 -20.36 19.61 -7.81
CA PRO A 12 -19.59 18.81 -8.72
C PRO A 12 -20.13 17.38 -8.77
N GLU A 13 -20.14 16.81 -9.97
CA GLU A 13 -20.48 15.41 -10.17
C GLU A 13 -19.22 14.51 -10.03
N ALA A 14 -19.44 13.21 -9.76
CA ALA A 14 -18.38 12.20 -9.74
C ALA A 14 -17.50 12.20 -11.00
N ARG A 15 -18.10 12.54 -12.17
CA ARG A 15 -17.39 12.73 -13.43
C ARG A 15 -16.29 13.79 -13.35
N GLY A 16 -16.54 14.90 -12.66
CA GLY A 16 -15.54 15.97 -12.47
C GLY A 16 -14.32 15.48 -11.70
N LEU A 17 -14.56 14.74 -10.62
CA LEU A 17 -13.51 14.11 -9.82
C LEU A 17 -12.69 13.11 -10.68
N MET A 18 -13.37 12.24 -11.41
CA MET A 18 -12.70 11.25 -12.26
C MET A 18 -11.87 11.89 -13.36
N THR A 19 -12.37 12.98 -13.95
CA THR A 19 -11.64 13.76 -14.96
C THR A 19 -10.39 14.42 -14.35
N ALA A 20 -10.50 14.99 -13.15
CA ALA A 20 -9.38 15.58 -12.44
C ALA A 20 -8.29 14.54 -12.11
N ILE A 21 -8.70 13.35 -11.63
CA ILE A 21 -7.80 12.23 -11.39
C ILE A 21 -7.13 11.79 -12.70
N GLY A 22 -7.91 11.60 -13.77
CA GLY A 22 -7.40 11.22 -15.09
C GLY A 22 -6.41 12.22 -15.70
N ALA A 23 -6.67 13.50 -15.49
CA ALA A 23 -5.77 14.59 -15.88
C ALA A 23 -4.56 14.74 -14.95
N LYS A 24 -4.46 13.96 -13.89
CA LYS A 24 -3.43 14.02 -12.82
C LYS A 24 -3.37 15.40 -12.11
N ASN A 25 -4.47 16.10 -12.09
CA ASN A 25 -4.61 17.34 -11.34
C ASN A 25 -5.05 17.01 -9.90
N VAL A 26 -4.05 16.67 -9.08
CA VAL A 26 -4.28 16.24 -7.69
C VAL A 26 -4.92 17.35 -6.85
N GLU A 27 -4.53 18.60 -7.08
CA GLU A 27 -5.07 19.73 -6.33
C GLU A 27 -6.58 19.88 -6.55
N VAL A 28 -7.01 19.84 -7.82
CA VAL A 28 -8.43 19.87 -8.15
C VAL A 28 -9.14 18.63 -7.65
N ALA A 29 -8.52 17.44 -7.76
CA ALA A 29 -9.11 16.21 -7.26
C ALA A 29 -9.33 16.28 -5.74
N LEU A 30 -8.36 16.75 -4.96
CA LEU A 30 -8.47 16.91 -3.50
C LEU A 30 -9.58 17.90 -3.10
N LEU A 31 -9.73 19.00 -3.83
CA LEU A 31 -10.83 19.94 -3.62
C LEU A 31 -12.20 19.29 -3.89
N LEU A 32 -12.28 18.46 -4.92
CA LEU A 32 -13.53 17.81 -5.31
C LEU A 32 -13.94 16.65 -4.40
N VAL A 33 -12.99 15.95 -3.78
CA VAL A 33 -13.25 14.82 -2.85
C VAL A 33 -14.20 15.22 -1.74
N ALA A 34 -14.11 16.46 -1.22
CA ALA A 34 -14.96 16.96 -0.14
C ALA A 34 -16.43 17.22 -0.57
N HIS A 35 -16.70 17.28 -1.87
CA HIS A 35 -17.98 17.73 -2.42
C HIS A 35 -18.70 16.67 -3.28
N VAL A 36 -18.07 15.51 -3.48
CA VAL A 36 -18.57 14.43 -4.37
C VAL A 36 -18.76 13.16 -3.56
N ASP A 37 -19.82 12.39 -3.86
CA ASP A 37 -19.93 11.04 -3.31
C ASP A 37 -18.85 10.12 -3.93
N VAL A 38 -17.84 9.82 -3.14
CA VAL A 38 -16.70 8.98 -3.54
C VAL A 38 -17.04 7.49 -3.61
N LYS A 39 -18.25 7.09 -3.17
CA LYS A 39 -18.73 5.71 -3.19
C LYS A 39 -19.31 5.35 -4.54
N GLU A 40 -19.86 6.34 -5.23
CA GLU A 40 -20.48 6.10 -6.52
C GLU A 40 -19.46 5.72 -7.60
N PRO A 41 -19.65 4.61 -8.29
CA PRO A 41 -18.82 4.27 -9.44
C PRO A 41 -19.17 5.21 -10.61
N TYR A 42 -18.17 5.68 -11.32
CA TYR A 42 -18.35 6.32 -12.61
C TYR A 42 -18.00 5.31 -13.70
N GLY A 43 -19.01 4.84 -14.40
CA GLY A 43 -18.88 3.71 -15.32
C GLY A 43 -18.60 2.42 -14.58
N LEU A 44 -17.41 1.85 -14.78
CA LEU A 44 -17.04 0.53 -14.26
C LEU A 44 -16.15 0.60 -13.02
N HIS A 45 -15.64 1.78 -12.66
CA HIS A 45 -14.62 2.01 -11.66
C HIS A 45 -15.05 3.08 -10.65
N THR A 46 -14.67 2.90 -9.40
CA THR A 46 -14.79 3.96 -8.39
C THR A 46 -13.60 4.94 -8.48
N PRO A 47 -13.70 6.14 -7.91
CA PRO A 47 -12.57 7.07 -7.83
C PRO A 47 -11.31 6.44 -7.25
N LEU A 48 -11.45 5.54 -6.27
CA LEU A 48 -10.33 4.84 -5.65
C LEU A 48 -9.61 3.88 -6.64
N HIS A 49 -10.34 3.19 -7.53
CA HIS A 49 -9.72 2.40 -8.61
C HIS A 49 -8.86 3.27 -9.52
N TYR A 50 -9.38 4.43 -9.91
CA TYR A 50 -8.65 5.36 -10.77
C TYR A 50 -7.41 5.91 -10.06
N ALA A 51 -7.55 6.37 -8.82
CA ALA A 51 -6.42 6.88 -8.06
C ALA A 51 -5.33 5.81 -7.86
N ALA A 52 -5.73 4.55 -7.62
CA ALA A 52 -4.82 3.42 -7.46
C ALA A 52 -4.06 3.06 -8.75
N THR A 53 -4.67 3.28 -9.93
CA THR A 53 -4.07 2.92 -11.24
C THR A 53 -3.36 4.05 -11.96
N MET A 54 -3.48 5.30 -11.51
CA MET A 54 -3.00 6.47 -12.23
C MET A 54 -1.48 6.59 -12.36
N GLY A 55 -0.72 5.68 -11.75
CA GLY A 55 0.71 5.54 -12.01
C GLY A 55 1.11 5.09 -13.42
N LEU A 56 0.15 4.76 -14.32
CA LEU A 56 0.39 4.05 -15.58
C LEU A 56 1.38 4.69 -16.57
N ARG A 57 1.63 5.99 -16.52
CA ARG A 57 2.57 6.65 -17.44
C ARG A 57 3.68 7.46 -16.78
N ARG A 58 3.48 7.88 -15.55
CA ARG A 58 4.41 8.60 -14.67
C ARG A 58 3.89 8.49 -13.27
N ALA A 59 4.80 8.38 -12.29
CA ALA A 59 4.41 8.53 -10.89
C ALA A 59 3.55 9.78 -10.75
N MET A 60 2.36 9.64 -10.17
CA MET A 60 1.50 10.76 -9.89
C MET A 60 2.05 11.46 -8.64
N PRO A 61 2.47 12.72 -8.71
CA PRO A 61 2.88 13.42 -7.51
C PRO A 61 1.70 13.42 -6.53
N ARG A 62 1.96 13.16 -5.26
CA ARG A 62 0.94 13.17 -4.20
C ARG A 62 -0.19 12.14 -4.38
N GLN A 63 0.07 11.02 -5.10
CA GLN A 63 -0.91 9.95 -5.31
C GLN A 63 -1.42 9.38 -3.97
N GLU A 64 -0.52 9.18 -3.04
CA GLU A 64 -0.83 8.65 -1.70
C GLU A 64 -1.75 9.59 -0.92
N GLU A 65 -1.54 10.89 -1.03
CA GLU A 65 -2.39 11.90 -0.40
C GLU A 65 -3.81 11.89 -0.97
N LEU A 66 -3.96 11.74 -2.29
CA LEU A 66 -5.27 11.60 -2.91
C LEU A 66 -5.98 10.32 -2.48
N ILE A 67 -5.25 9.20 -2.43
CA ILE A 67 -5.81 7.92 -1.96
C ILE A 67 -6.25 8.03 -0.50
N LEU A 68 -5.44 8.66 0.36
CA LEU A 68 -5.80 8.94 1.74
C LEU A 68 -7.08 9.77 1.82
N ALA A 69 -7.16 10.88 1.10
CA ALA A 69 -8.34 11.74 1.08
C ALA A 69 -9.60 10.99 0.64
N LEU A 70 -9.49 10.11 -0.37
CA LEU A 70 -10.60 9.28 -0.82
C LEU A 70 -11.04 8.27 0.25
N LEU A 71 -10.09 7.60 0.91
CA LEU A 71 -10.36 6.63 1.97
C LEU A 71 -10.97 7.31 3.21
N ASP A 72 -10.46 8.47 3.61
CA ASP A 72 -10.97 9.27 4.72
C ASP A 72 -12.38 9.83 4.42
N ALA A 73 -12.68 10.13 3.16
CA ALA A 73 -14.01 10.47 2.68
C ALA A 73 -14.97 9.27 2.61
N GLY A 74 -14.51 8.06 2.95
CA GLY A 74 -15.31 6.85 3.03
C GLY A 74 -15.44 6.09 1.71
N ALA A 75 -14.50 6.25 0.78
CA ALA A 75 -14.43 5.40 -0.41
C ALA A 75 -14.32 3.92 -0.01
N PRO A 76 -15.14 3.02 -0.57
CA PRO A 76 -15.08 1.60 -0.23
C PRO A 76 -13.77 1.00 -0.73
N VAL A 77 -12.94 0.53 0.22
CA VAL A 77 -11.57 0.03 -0.06
C VAL A 77 -11.58 -1.20 -0.98
N ASP A 78 -12.59 -2.06 -0.86
CA ASP A 78 -12.76 -3.29 -1.64
C ASP A 78 -13.96 -3.20 -2.62
N ALA A 79 -14.26 -1.99 -3.12
CA ALA A 79 -15.24 -1.83 -4.20
C ALA A 79 -14.86 -2.72 -5.39
N ARG A 80 -15.86 -3.42 -5.95
CA ARG A 80 -15.63 -4.33 -7.07
C ARG A 80 -16.02 -3.67 -8.39
N THR A 81 -15.20 -3.83 -9.41
CA THR A 81 -15.55 -3.38 -10.76
C THR A 81 -16.72 -4.20 -11.31
N THR A 82 -17.59 -3.54 -12.08
CA THR A 82 -18.76 -4.14 -12.74
C THR A 82 -18.52 -4.40 -14.23
N SER A 83 -17.26 -4.29 -14.70
CA SER A 83 -16.89 -4.51 -16.09
C SER A 83 -17.15 -5.96 -16.54
N ALA A 84 -17.30 -6.16 -17.86
CA ALA A 84 -17.32 -7.51 -18.42
C ALA A 84 -15.96 -8.22 -18.21
N PRO A 85 -15.95 -9.57 -18.17
CA PRO A 85 -14.71 -10.32 -18.09
C PRO A 85 -13.67 -9.85 -19.14
N PRO A 86 -12.37 -9.83 -18.84
CA PRO A 86 -11.69 -10.39 -17.66
C PRO A 86 -11.48 -9.42 -16.49
N ARG A 87 -12.19 -8.32 -16.42
CA ARG A 87 -11.97 -7.28 -15.37
C ARG A 87 -13.14 -7.14 -14.40
N THR A 88 -13.98 -8.16 -14.29
CA THR A 88 -15.11 -8.19 -13.36
C THR A 88 -14.64 -8.50 -11.95
N GLY A 89 -15.16 -7.77 -10.97
CA GLY A 89 -14.87 -8.06 -9.57
C GLY A 89 -13.48 -7.65 -9.09
N VAL A 90 -12.74 -6.89 -9.88
CA VAL A 90 -11.40 -6.37 -9.51
C VAL A 90 -11.57 -5.29 -8.44
N ILE A 91 -10.79 -5.38 -7.37
CA ILE A 91 -10.74 -4.37 -6.30
C ILE A 91 -9.59 -3.38 -6.52
N PRO A 92 -9.57 -2.20 -5.85
CA PRO A 92 -8.50 -1.22 -6.00
C PRO A 92 -7.09 -1.78 -5.75
N LEU A 93 -6.94 -2.69 -4.77
CA LEU A 93 -5.66 -3.36 -4.48
C LEU A 93 -5.14 -4.17 -5.68
N MET A 94 -6.01 -4.94 -6.34
CA MET A 94 -5.67 -5.70 -7.55
C MET A 94 -5.31 -4.78 -8.71
N SER A 95 -6.06 -3.69 -8.86
CA SER A 95 -5.82 -2.69 -9.90
C SER A 95 -4.45 -2.03 -9.72
N ALA A 96 -4.10 -1.65 -8.47
CA ALA A 96 -2.80 -1.10 -8.12
C ALA A 96 -1.66 -2.10 -8.40
N ALA A 97 -1.84 -3.35 -7.98
CA ALA A 97 -0.85 -4.42 -8.17
C ALA A 97 -0.57 -4.73 -9.66
N ASN A 98 -1.61 -4.70 -10.51
CA ASN A 98 -1.49 -4.96 -11.95
C ASN A 98 -0.73 -3.85 -12.69
N CYS A 99 -0.69 -2.64 -12.16
CA CYS A 99 -0.07 -1.49 -12.85
C CYS A 99 1.45 -1.64 -13.02
N GLY A 100 2.15 -2.30 -12.11
CA GLY A 100 3.62 -2.46 -12.14
C GLY A 100 4.42 -1.15 -12.00
N TYR A 101 3.74 -0.03 -11.74
CA TYR A 101 4.31 1.31 -11.52
C TYR A 101 3.88 1.90 -10.18
N THR A 102 2.85 1.33 -9.60
CA THR A 102 2.31 1.80 -8.32
C THR A 102 3.32 1.53 -7.22
N SER A 103 3.66 2.56 -6.48
CA SER A 103 4.55 2.43 -5.33
C SER A 103 4.00 1.35 -4.37
N PRO A 104 4.87 0.49 -3.79
CA PRO A 104 4.47 -0.39 -2.71
C PRO A 104 3.78 0.34 -1.55
N ASP A 105 4.02 1.64 -1.39
CA ASP A 105 3.39 2.45 -0.35
C ASP A 105 1.89 2.64 -0.57
N VAL A 106 1.45 2.73 -1.83
CA VAL A 106 0.02 2.72 -2.18
C VAL A 106 -0.64 1.39 -1.78
N LEU A 107 0.04 0.26 -2.02
CA LEU A 107 -0.46 -1.05 -1.59
C LEU A 107 -0.52 -1.15 -0.07
N ARG A 108 0.53 -0.66 0.63
CA ARG A 108 0.54 -0.59 2.11
C ARG A 108 -0.64 0.23 2.63
N LEU A 109 -0.93 1.35 1.98
CA LEU A 109 -2.02 2.22 2.35
C LEU A 109 -3.38 1.51 2.24
N LEU A 110 -3.65 0.85 1.12
CA LEU A 110 -4.88 0.08 0.91
C LEU A 110 -5.01 -1.06 1.95
N LEU A 111 -3.92 -1.79 2.24
CA LEU A 111 -3.90 -2.83 3.27
C LEU A 111 -4.10 -2.25 4.68
N LYS A 112 -3.57 -1.07 4.97
CA LYS A 112 -3.76 -0.35 6.23
C LYS A 112 -5.23 0.01 6.48
N TYR A 113 -5.96 0.37 5.42
CA TYR A 113 -7.39 0.65 5.46
C TYR A 113 -8.27 -0.59 5.34
N GLY A 114 -7.69 -1.79 5.39
CA GLY A 114 -8.38 -3.05 5.52
C GLY A 114 -8.75 -3.74 4.21
N SER A 115 -8.06 -3.42 3.11
CA SER A 115 -8.24 -4.16 1.86
C SER A 115 -7.91 -5.64 2.05
N ASP A 116 -8.78 -6.50 1.54
CA ASP A 116 -8.65 -7.96 1.62
C ASP A 116 -7.59 -8.46 0.63
N VAL A 117 -6.46 -8.92 1.17
CA VAL A 117 -5.34 -9.46 0.39
C VAL A 117 -5.66 -10.78 -0.30
N ASP A 118 -6.66 -11.49 0.20
CA ASP A 118 -7.09 -12.80 -0.31
C ASP A 118 -8.34 -12.71 -1.17
N ALA A 119 -8.88 -11.50 -1.37
CA ALA A 119 -9.97 -11.27 -2.30
C ALA A 119 -9.59 -11.78 -3.69
N VAL A 120 -10.57 -12.34 -4.40
CA VAL A 120 -10.42 -12.83 -5.77
C VAL A 120 -11.37 -12.10 -6.71
N ASP A 121 -10.92 -11.89 -7.95
CA ASP A 121 -11.76 -11.40 -9.05
C ASP A 121 -12.66 -12.52 -9.62
N ALA A 122 -13.41 -12.22 -10.67
CA ALA A 122 -14.28 -13.21 -11.31
C ALA A 122 -13.53 -14.39 -11.96
N GLU A 123 -12.22 -14.27 -12.17
CA GLU A 123 -11.36 -15.32 -12.71
C GLU A 123 -10.60 -16.07 -11.61
N GLY A 124 -10.89 -15.80 -10.34
CA GLY A 124 -10.24 -16.41 -9.19
C GLY A 124 -8.83 -15.88 -8.92
N ARG A 125 -8.44 -14.73 -9.49
CA ARG A 125 -7.10 -14.15 -9.33
C ARG A 125 -7.04 -13.22 -8.13
N THR A 126 -5.99 -13.34 -7.35
CA THR A 126 -5.67 -12.46 -6.22
C THR A 126 -4.88 -11.23 -6.67
N ALA A 127 -4.68 -10.26 -5.76
CA ALA A 127 -3.81 -9.11 -6.01
C ALA A 127 -2.36 -9.54 -6.34
N GLU A 128 -1.88 -10.62 -5.74
CA GLU A 128 -0.56 -11.19 -6.02
C GLU A 128 -0.48 -11.76 -7.44
N ASP A 129 -1.54 -12.43 -7.93
CA ASP A 129 -1.61 -12.94 -9.30
C ASP A 129 -1.63 -11.80 -10.32
N HIS A 130 -2.33 -10.71 -10.01
CA HIS A 130 -2.30 -9.48 -10.80
C HIS A 130 -0.90 -8.85 -10.85
N ALA A 131 -0.15 -8.83 -9.74
CA ALA A 131 1.23 -8.37 -9.71
C ALA A 131 2.14 -9.28 -10.54
N ARG A 132 2.00 -10.61 -10.45
CA ARG A 132 2.75 -11.57 -11.28
C ARG A 132 2.42 -11.42 -12.76
N ALA A 133 1.16 -11.24 -13.11
CA ALA A 133 0.74 -10.98 -14.48
C ALA A 133 1.41 -9.71 -15.05
N ALA A 134 1.59 -8.69 -14.22
CA ALA A 134 2.28 -7.47 -14.63
C ALA A 134 3.75 -7.71 -15.06
N LEU A 135 4.43 -8.74 -14.52
CA LEU A 135 5.77 -9.14 -14.97
C LEU A 135 5.76 -9.80 -16.34
N ASN A 136 4.72 -10.61 -16.62
CA ASN A 136 4.66 -11.51 -17.76
C ASN A 136 3.95 -10.89 -18.98
N TYR A 137 3.48 -9.66 -18.92
CA TYR A 137 2.83 -9.03 -20.07
C TYR A 137 3.84 -8.85 -21.21
N PRO A 138 3.73 -9.62 -22.31
CA PRO A 138 4.57 -9.40 -23.46
C PRO A 138 4.23 -8.04 -24.05
N THR A 139 5.24 -7.19 -24.07
CA THR A 139 5.38 -6.01 -24.92
C THR A 139 4.09 -5.35 -25.43
N VAL A 140 3.45 -4.56 -24.59
CA VAL A 140 2.71 -3.40 -25.11
C VAL A 140 3.75 -2.51 -25.83
N PRO A 141 3.42 -1.85 -26.97
CA PRO A 141 4.38 -1.07 -27.74
C PRO A 141 5.29 -0.18 -26.88
N SER A 142 6.56 -0.11 -27.23
CA SER A 142 7.70 0.36 -26.43
C SER A 142 7.54 1.66 -25.63
N GLU A 143 6.61 2.51 -25.98
CA GLU A 143 6.33 3.78 -25.27
C GLU A 143 5.63 3.57 -23.91
N TYR A 144 4.86 2.49 -23.74
CA TYR A 144 4.12 2.18 -22.51
C TYR A 144 4.94 1.32 -21.53
N VAL A 145 5.95 0.61 -22.03
CA VAL A 145 6.76 -0.35 -21.25
C VAL A 145 7.98 0.28 -20.60
N ARG A 146 8.43 1.47 -21.06
CA ARG A 146 9.68 2.09 -20.61
C ARG A 146 9.77 2.41 -19.13
N HIS A 147 8.70 2.30 -18.38
CA HIS A 147 8.65 2.71 -16.98
C HIS A 147 8.28 1.59 -15.99
N ARG A 148 8.03 0.35 -16.44
CA ARG A 148 7.88 -0.77 -15.51
C ARG A 148 9.22 -1.02 -14.84
N SER A 149 9.28 -0.79 -13.54
CA SER A 149 10.43 -1.18 -12.73
C SER A 149 10.20 -2.58 -12.18
N PRO A 150 10.98 -3.58 -12.61
CA PRO A 150 10.90 -4.93 -12.03
C PRO A 150 10.98 -4.89 -10.51
N GLY A 151 11.81 -4.02 -9.96
CA GLY A 151 11.95 -3.86 -8.52
C GLY A 151 10.68 -3.38 -7.80
N VAL A 152 9.80 -2.63 -8.47
CA VAL A 152 8.50 -2.22 -7.90
C VAL A 152 7.58 -3.43 -7.78
N VAL A 153 7.50 -4.25 -8.81
CA VAL A 153 6.67 -5.47 -8.78
C VAL A 153 7.21 -6.49 -7.78
N GLU A 154 8.53 -6.66 -7.73
CA GLU A 154 9.17 -7.52 -6.73
C GLU A 154 8.91 -7.01 -5.31
N GLY A 155 8.95 -5.69 -5.09
CA GLY A 155 8.57 -5.04 -3.84
C GLY A 155 7.12 -5.30 -3.46
N SER A 156 6.21 -5.26 -4.42
CA SER A 156 4.79 -5.57 -4.21
C SER A 156 4.57 -7.04 -3.85
N LEU A 157 5.24 -7.96 -4.54
CA LEU A 157 5.18 -9.39 -4.24
C LEU A 157 5.78 -9.71 -2.86
N ALA A 158 6.89 -9.06 -2.51
CA ALA A 158 7.48 -9.19 -1.18
C ALA A 158 6.52 -8.69 -0.09
N LEU A 159 5.85 -7.54 -0.32
CA LEU A 159 4.85 -6.99 0.59
C LEU A 159 3.71 -7.99 0.83
N PHE A 160 3.11 -8.56 -0.22
CA PHE A 160 2.01 -9.51 -0.07
C PHE A 160 2.43 -10.77 0.68
N ARG A 161 3.61 -11.31 0.37
CA ARG A 161 4.18 -12.46 1.08
C ARG A 161 4.39 -12.16 2.56
N ASP A 162 5.02 -11.03 2.89
CA ASP A 162 5.31 -10.64 4.26
C ASP A 162 4.04 -10.34 5.05
N TYR A 163 3.04 -9.73 4.39
CA TYR A 163 1.74 -9.45 5.00
C TYR A 163 0.99 -10.73 5.38
N ARG A 164 0.94 -11.72 4.47
CA ARG A 164 0.34 -13.04 4.76
C ARG A 164 1.12 -13.81 5.82
N ALA A 165 2.47 -13.81 5.74
CA ALA A 165 3.32 -14.45 6.74
C ALA A 165 3.13 -13.87 8.14
N ALA A 166 2.82 -12.59 8.25
CA ALA A 166 2.51 -11.92 9.51
C ALA A 166 1.11 -12.25 10.06
N GLY A 167 0.24 -12.88 9.26
CA GLY A 167 -1.12 -13.26 9.66
C GLY A 167 -2.24 -12.49 8.96
N GLY A 168 -1.96 -11.85 7.82
CA GLY A 168 -2.95 -11.26 6.91
C GLY A 168 -3.73 -10.06 7.48
N THR A 169 -3.22 -9.41 8.52
CA THR A 169 -3.81 -8.18 9.05
C THR A 169 -2.76 -7.09 9.21
N TRP A 170 -3.15 -5.83 9.02
CA TRP A 170 -2.24 -4.69 9.17
C TRP A 170 -1.58 -4.65 10.55
N LYS A 171 -2.36 -4.88 11.60
CA LYS A 171 -1.86 -4.92 12.97
C LYS A 171 -0.78 -5.98 13.17
N CYS A 172 -0.98 -7.17 12.63
CA CYS A 172 0.01 -8.25 12.70
C CYS A 172 1.26 -7.90 11.89
N TYR A 173 1.07 -7.38 10.66
CA TYR A 173 2.16 -7.01 9.77
C TYR A 173 3.09 -5.94 10.38
N VAL A 174 2.53 -4.87 10.94
CA VAL A 174 3.30 -3.80 11.60
C VAL A 174 4.02 -4.31 12.86
N ASN A 175 3.40 -5.21 13.62
CA ASN A 175 3.97 -5.72 14.86
C ASN A 175 4.93 -6.90 14.67
N GLU A 176 5.00 -7.52 13.49
CA GLU A 176 5.85 -8.69 13.25
C GLU A 176 7.35 -8.42 13.53
N PRO A 177 7.96 -7.28 13.11
CA PRO A 177 9.34 -6.99 13.46
C PRO A 177 9.57 -6.89 14.97
N ARG A 178 8.60 -6.32 15.72
CA ARG A 178 8.66 -6.23 17.18
C ARG A 178 8.57 -7.60 17.84
N LYS A 179 7.68 -8.45 17.34
CA LYS A 179 7.52 -9.84 17.78
C LYS A 179 8.79 -10.66 17.55
N GLN A 180 9.44 -10.48 16.41
CA GLN A 180 10.72 -11.11 16.09
C GLN A 180 11.83 -10.72 17.08
N LEU A 181 11.91 -9.45 17.46
CA LEU A 181 12.85 -8.98 18.48
C LEU A 181 12.58 -9.61 19.85
N LEU A 182 11.32 -9.74 20.24
CA LEU A 182 10.94 -10.40 21.50
C LEU A 182 11.32 -11.88 21.49
N ILE A 183 11.11 -12.57 20.38
CA ILE A 183 11.51 -13.96 20.22
C ILE A 183 13.04 -14.09 20.31
N LEU A 184 13.78 -13.23 19.60
CA LEU A 184 15.24 -13.23 19.63
C LEU A 184 15.76 -12.99 21.05
N ARG A 185 15.19 -12.04 21.78
CA ARG A 185 15.55 -11.80 23.20
C ARG A 185 15.37 -13.06 24.04
N ARG A 186 14.22 -13.72 23.96
CA ARG A 186 13.96 -14.97 24.70
C ARG A 186 14.93 -16.08 24.33
N LEU A 187 15.33 -16.17 23.06
CA LEU A 187 16.33 -17.16 22.62
C LEU A 187 17.71 -16.88 23.22
N VAL A 188 18.10 -15.59 23.31
CA VAL A 188 19.36 -15.18 23.95
C VAL A 188 19.31 -15.47 25.46
N GLU A 189 18.23 -15.12 26.16
CA GLU A 189 18.03 -15.40 27.59
C GLU A 189 18.15 -16.91 27.91
N ARG A 190 17.67 -17.77 27.00
CA ARG A 190 17.76 -19.23 27.14
C ARG A 190 19.10 -19.82 26.64
N GLY A 191 20.07 -18.98 26.24
CA GLY A 191 21.34 -19.42 25.68
C GLY A 191 21.25 -20.15 24.35
N ARG A 192 20.06 -20.12 23.69
CA ARG A 192 19.79 -20.80 22.40
C ARG A 192 20.20 -19.97 21.18
N ALA A 193 20.42 -18.67 21.34
CA ALA A 193 20.98 -17.80 20.32
C ALA A 193 22.15 -17.01 20.91
N ARG A 194 23.19 -16.82 20.12
CA ARG A 194 24.32 -15.94 20.44
C ARG A 194 24.35 -14.81 19.43
N PRO A 195 24.52 -13.54 19.83
CA PRO A 195 24.68 -12.48 18.87
C PRO A 195 25.91 -12.77 17.99
N PRO A 196 25.82 -12.56 16.67
CA PRO A 196 26.95 -12.82 15.78
C PRO A 196 28.14 -11.94 16.16
N ARG A 197 29.29 -12.57 16.29
CA ARG A 197 30.55 -11.88 16.59
C ARG A 197 30.96 -11.03 15.37
N ARG A 198 30.83 -9.70 15.48
CA ARG A 198 31.37 -8.68 14.56
C ARG A 198 30.83 -8.61 13.13
N SER A 199 29.80 -7.80 12.96
CA SER A 199 29.52 -7.13 11.69
C SER A 199 29.12 -5.68 11.97
N ARG A 200 29.34 -4.74 11.04
CA ARG A 200 28.94 -3.34 11.20
C ARG A 200 27.43 -3.17 11.44
N ARG A 201 26.60 -4.04 10.86
CA ARG A 201 25.14 -4.09 11.07
C ARG A 201 24.75 -4.59 12.47
N THR A 202 25.58 -5.40 13.11
CA THR A 202 25.31 -5.95 14.46
C THR A 202 25.71 -5.01 15.58
N LYS A 203 26.40 -3.87 15.32
CA LYS A 203 26.70 -2.87 16.36
C LYS A 203 25.42 -2.29 16.98
N ALA A 204 24.37 -2.04 16.18
CA ALA A 204 23.09 -1.56 16.68
C ALA A 204 22.37 -2.64 17.51
N LEU A 205 22.40 -3.90 17.04
CA LEU A 205 21.85 -5.03 17.81
C LEU A 205 22.67 -5.36 19.06
N ALA A 206 24.02 -5.27 18.99
CA ALA A 206 24.88 -5.46 20.16
C ALA A 206 24.64 -4.38 21.23
N GLY A 207 24.27 -3.16 20.83
CA GLY A 207 23.82 -2.11 21.76
C GLY A 207 22.50 -2.45 22.46
N LEU A 208 21.61 -3.19 21.81
CA LEU A 208 20.35 -3.66 22.39
C LEU A 208 20.54 -4.80 23.42
N PHE A 209 21.62 -5.57 23.30
CA PHE A 209 21.88 -6.72 24.16
C PHE A 209 22.98 -6.46 25.24
N GLY A 210 23.63 -5.28 25.23
CA GLY A 210 24.65 -4.90 26.19
C GLY A 210 25.93 -5.75 26.15
N ARG A 211 26.94 -5.37 26.95
CA ARG A 211 28.20 -6.15 27.12
C ARG A 211 27.96 -7.49 27.81
N ASP A 212 26.97 -7.57 28.69
CA ASP A 212 26.60 -8.75 29.47
C ASP A 212 25.40 -9.53 28.88
N GLY A 213 25.01 -9.23 27.65
CA GLY A 213 24.06 -10.03 26.87
C GLY A 213 22.64 -9.50 26.79
N LEU A 214 22.18 -8.64 27.69
CA LEU A 214 20.80 -8.14 27.69
C LEU A 214 20.66 -6.73 28.22
N LEU A 215 19.93 -5.89 27.50
CA LEU A 215 19.42 -4.64 28.07
C LEU A 215 18.50 -4.95 29.26
N PRO A 216 18.63 -4.20 30.37
CA PRO A 216 17.65 -4.27 31.46
C PRO A 216 16.23 -4.12 30.91
N ASP A 217 15.27 -4.86 31.48
CA ASP A 217 13.88 -4.92 31.00
C ASP A 217 13.28 -3.54 30.75
N VAL A 218 13.47 -2.63 31.71
CA VAL A 218 12.92 -1.27 31.63
C VAL A 218 13.43 -0.51 30.39
N LEU A 219 14.73 -0.65 30.06
CA LEU A 219 15.32 0.01 28.89
C LEU A 219 14.90 -0.67 27.59
N PHE A 220 14.83 -2.00 27.58
CA PHE A 220 14.37 -2.75 26.42
C PHE A 220 12.94 -2.37 26.04
N TRP A 221 12.01 -2.34 27.00
CA TRP A 221 10.63 -1.94 26.76
C TRP A 221 10.49 -0.49 26.32
N LYS A 222 11.32 0.43 26.84
CA LYS A 222 11.37 1.81 26.37
C LYS A 222 11.84 1.89 24.91
N VAL A 223 12.91 1.19 24.56
CA VAL A 223 13.40 1.15 23.17
C VAL A 223 12.35 0.57 22.24
N LEU A 224 11.71 -0.53 22.64
CA LEU A 224 10.66 -1.16 21.82
C LEU A 224 9.43 -0.26 21.65
N ALA A 225 9.05 0.52 22.66
CA ALA A 225 7.94 1.46 22.60
C ALA A 225 8.22 2.63 21.64
N PHE A 226 9.47 3.08 21.54
CA PHE A 226 9.87 4.15 20.62
C PHE A 226 10.36 3.63 19.27
N TRP A 227 10.54 2.31 19.13
CA TRP A 227 11.03 1.74 17.90
C TRP A 227 9.94 1.75 16.83
N ARG A 228 10.22 2.47 15.74
CA ARG A 228 9.41 2.46 14.53
C ARG A 228 10.07 1.56 13.50
N SER A 229 9.30 0.68 12.90
CA SER A 229 9.74 -0.10 11.75
C SER A 229 9.36 0.65 10.47
N GLU A 230 9.96 0.27 9.35
CA GLU A 230 9.54 0.76 8.02
C GLU A 230 8.06 0.43 7.70
N ARG A 231 7.43 -0.41 8.51
CA ARG A 231 6.03 -0.82 8.39
C ARG A 231 5.06 0.06 9.20
N ASP A 232 5.61 0.95 10.05
CA ASP A 232 4.81 1.85 10.92
C ASP A 232 4.37 3.15 10.19
N VAL A 233 4.74 3.31 8.92
CA VAL A 233 4.46 4.52 8.10
C VAL A 233 3.07 4.46 7.49
#